data_b72396db42ef96804ba8fef115591f7c
#
_entry.id   b72396db42ef96804ba8fef115591f7c
#
_cell.length_a   1.000
_cell.length_b   1.000
_cell.length_c   1.000
_cell.angle_alpha   90.00
_cell.angle_beta   90.00
_cell.angle_gamma   90.00
#
_symmetry.space_group_name_H-M   'P 1'
#
loop_
_entity.id
_entity.type
_entity.pdbx_description
1 polymer ?
#
loop_
_entity_poly.entity_id
_entity_poly.type
_entity_poly.pdbx_seq_one_letter_code
_entity_poly.pdbx_strand_id
1 'polypeptide(L)'
;LLFQTYAYIGSRSIYSVVSILNRDIAKLKFVSGVEVTEEDYKLSGTEFQFPDLHLTPEQLGNRQKWIIESILRIWIQQPQVAFLILEYLIEFGILNPQYLIRKALDPDSNLIINNVSCMESINRVLSTCAVGESSKEVILLLFNLIVENLNYTLGKIGVENPETEEVKIITEFSEEDKNDTELMAKIDLQWLFYEYRGLLKTYLRKFNLQHSDYSKEIEDIFESIQNKPVKSDVMRLIKELTY
;
A
#
# COMPACT_ATOMS: atom_id res chain seq x y z
N LEU A 1 20.06 2.11 -8.90
CA LEU A 1 20.56 2.27 -10.26
C LEU A 1 20.06 1.17 -11.20
N LEU A 2 20.25 -0.15 -10.88
CA LEU A 2 19.87 -1.25 -11.76
C LEU A 2 18.40 -1.16 -12.19
N PHE A 3 17.45 -1.15 -11.24
CA PHE A 3 16.02 -1.07 -11.52
C PHE A 3 15.63 0.21 -12.28
N GLN A 4 16.30 1.32 -12.01
CA GLN A 4 16.13 2.56 -12.76
C GLN A 4 16.55 2.40 -14.22
N THR A 5 17.69 1.75 -14.45
CA THR A 5 18.17 1.48 -15.80
C THR A 5 17.20 0.60 -16.59
N TYR A 6 16.70 -0.47 -15.97
CA TYR A 6 15.70 -1.34 -16.61
C TYR A 6 14.39 -0.61 -16.92
N ALA A 7 13.89 0.18 -15.98
CA ALA A 7 12.69 0.99 -16.17
C ALA A 7 12.88 2.02 -17.30
N TYR A 8 14.06 2.63 -17.39
CA TYR A 8 14.37 3.61 -18.43
C TYR A 8 14.55 2.97 -19.82
N ILE A 9 15.30 1.86 -19.92
CA ILE A 9 15.51 1.15 -21.20
C ILE A 9 14.18 0.64 -21.76
N GLY A 10 13.29 0.16 -20.89
CA GLY A 10 11.95 -0.29 -21.25
C GLY A 10 10.95 0.85 -21.50
N SER A 11 11.33 2.11 -21.33
CA SER A 11 10.41 3.26 -21.29
C SER A 11 9.58 3.49 -22.57
N ARG A 12 9.97 2.89 -23.70
CA ARG A 12 9.25 3.04 -24.99
C ARG A 12 7.88 2.33 -24.98
N SER A 13 7.74 1.24 -24.24
CA SER A 13 6.46 0.56 -24.04
C SER A 13 6.52 -0.37 -22.84
N ILE A 14 5.35 -0.65 -22.25
CA ILE A 14 5.23 -1.58 -21.14
C ILE A 14 5.69 -2.99 -21.55
N TYR A 15 5.44 -3.40 -22.81
CA TYR A 15 5.92 -4.68 -23.34
C TYR A 15 7.44 -4.80 -23.36
N SER A 16 8.14 -3.69 -23.64
CA SER A 16 9.60 -3.65 -23.59
C SER A 16 10.10 -3.83 -22.15
N VAL A 17 9.45 -3.21 -21.17
CA VAL A 17 9.78 -3.41 -19.74
C VAL A 17 9.60 -4.88 -19.35
N VAL A 18 8.43 -5.46 -19.63
CA VAL A 18 8.10 -6.86 -19.30
C VAL A 18 9.10 -7.83 -19.95
N SER A 19 9.41 -7.62 -21.23
CA SER A 19 10.39 -8.46 -21.95
C SER A 19 11.79 -8.42 -21.32
N ILE A 20 12.23 -7.24 -20.89
CA ILE A 20 13.53 -7.06 -20.25
C ILE A 20 13.53 -7.68 -18.84
N LEU A 21 12.44 -7.51 -18.07
CA LEU A 21 12.30 -8.11 -16.74
C LEU A 21 12.34 -9.65 -16.83
N ASN A 22 11.64 -10.24 -17.77
CA ASN A 22 11.64 -11.69 -18.00
C ASN A 22 13.04 -12.21 -18.35
N ARG A 23 13.75 -11.51 -19.24
CA ARG A 23 15.09 -11.93 -19.67
C ARG A 23 16.10 -11.97 -18.52
N ASP A 24 15.99 -11.04 -17.58
CA ASP A 24 16.96 -10.88 -16.49
C ASP A 24 16.37 -11.23 -15.12
N ILE A 25 15.30 -12.03 -15.06
CA ILE A 25 14.51 -12.31 -13.84
C ILE A 25 15.37 -12.87 -12.70
N ALA A 26 16.25 -13.83 -12.96
CA ALA A 26 17.13 -14.42 -11.94
C ALA A 26 18.05 -13.37 -11.29
N LYS A 27 18.62 -12.48 -12.09
CA LYS A 27 19.46 -11.39 -11.62
C LYS A 27 18.66 -10.36 -10.82
N LEU A 28 17.46 -10.04 -11.24
CA LEU A 28 16.61 -9.06 -10.57
C LEU A 28 16.12 -9.59 -9.22
N LYS A 29 15.72 -10.86 -9.13
CA LYS A 29 15.39 -11.54 -7.86
C LYS A 29 16.57 -11.54 -6.92
N PHE A 30 17.76 -11.95 -7.37
CA PHE A 30 18.96 -11.91 -6.58
C PHE A 30 19.24 -10.52 -5.99
N VAL A 31 19.21 -9.46 -6.81
CA VAL A 31 19.46 -8.09 -6.35
C VAL A 31 18.36 -7.59 -5.42
N SER A 32 17.11 -8.02 -5.61
CA SER A 32 16.00 -7.67 -4.71
C SER A 32 16.05 -8.40 -3.37
N GLY A 33 16.88 -9.44 -3.25
CA GLY A 33 17.01 -10.26 -2.07
C GLY A 33 15.97 -11.37 -1.95
N VAL A 34 15.27 -11.65 -3.06
CA VAL A 34 14.31 -12.76 -3.15
C VAL A 34 15.03 -14.01 -3.62
N GLU A 35 14.57 -15.17 -3.16
CA GLU A 35 15.10 -16.47 -3.59
C GLU A 35 14.97 -16.64 -5.11
N VAL A 36 16.05 -17.13 -5.73
CA VAL A 36 16.10 -17.40 -7.17
C VAL A 36 15.85 -18.89 -7.39
N THR A 37 14.76 -19.22 -8.08
CA THR A 37 14.39 -20.62 -8.34
C THR A 37 15.08 -21.18 -9.58
N GLU A 38 15.08 -22.50 -9.71
CA GLU A 38 15.61 -23.17 -10.92
C GLU A 38 14.85 -22.72 -12.20
N GLU A 39 13.57 -22.41 -12.07
CA GLU A 39 12.75 -21.91 -13.17
C GLU A 39 13.21 -20.52 -13.62
N ASP A 40 13.56 -19.64 -12.68
CA ASP A 40 14.08 -18.30 -12.99
C ASP A 40 15.41 -18.39 -13.76
N TYR A 41 16.29 -19.33 -13.41
CA TYR A 41 17.52 -19.58 -14.16
C TYR A 41 17.24 -20.06 -15.59
N LYS A 42 16.29 -20.96 -15.76
CA LYS A 42 15.87 -21.45 -17.09
C LYS A 42 15.28 -20.36 -17.95
N LEU A 43 14.39 -19.53 -17.37
CA LEU A 43 13.74 -18.42 -18.07
C LEU A 43 14.74 -17.35 -18.52
N SER A 44 15.71 -17.02 -17.67
CA SER A 44 16.74 -16.01 -17.99
C SER A 44 17.89 -16.55 -18.84
N GLY A 45 17.96 -17.88 -19.10
CA GLY A 45 19.07 -18.51 -19.83
C GLY A 45 20.42 -18.29 -19.16
N THR A 46 20.45 -18.10 -17.84
CA THR A 46 21.66 -17.81 -17.09
C THR A 46 22.23 -19.11 -16.54
N GLU A 47 23.45 -19.45 -16.97
CA GLU A 47 24.17 -20.64 -16.46
C GLU A 47 24.83 -20.38 -15.10
N PHE A 48 25.04 -19.13 -14.74
CA PHE A 48 25.66 -18.73 -13.48
C PHE A 48 24.64 -18.79 -12.34
N GLN A 49 24.96 -19.60 -11.32
CA GLN A 49 24.16 -19.66 -10.09
C GLN A 49 24.62 -18.57 -9.13
N PHE A 50 23.66 -17.75 -8.68
CA PHE A 50 23.93 -16.73 -7.68
C PHE A 50 24.09 -17.38 -6.30
N PRO A 51 25.00 -16.87 -5.46
CA PRO A 51 25.15 -17.37 -4.09
C PRO A 51 23.93 -17.00 -3.24
N ASP A 52 23.63 -17.83 -2.24
CA ASP A 52 22.59 -17.53 -1.28
C ASP A 52 22.91 -16.24 -0.51
N LEU A 53 21.98 -15.31 -0.52
CA LEU A 53 22.08 -14.08 0.25
C LEU A 53 21.43 -14.29 1.61
N HIS A 54 22.25 -14.42 2.64
CA HIS A 54 21.77 -14.46 4.03
C HIS A 54 21.41 -13.05 4.51
N LEU A 55 20.30 -12.51 4.00
CA LEU A 55 19.84 -11.17 4.37
C LEU A 55 19.02 -11.21 5.67
N THR A 56 19.24 -10.21 6.52
CA THR A 56 18.31 -9.97 7.62
C THR A 56 16.98 -9.43 7.09
N PRO A 57 15.86 -9.58 7.83
CA PRO A 57 14.57 -9.02 7.44
C PRO A 57 14.64 -7.51 7.15
N GLU A 58 15.45 -6.77 7.91
CA GLU A 58 15.68 -5.35 7.71
C GLU A 58 16.40 -5.06 6.38
N GLN A 59 17.45 -5.81 6.07
CA GLN A 59 18.17 -5.66 4.81
C GLN A 59 17.29 -5.97 3.59
N LEU A 60 16.47 -7.00 3.69
CA LEU A 60 15.49 -7.34 2.66
C LEU A 60 14.48 -6.17 2.50
N GLY A 61 13.91 -5.72 3.61
CA GLY A 61 12.96 -4.61 3.60
C GLY A 61 13.52 -3.33 2.97
N ASN A 62 14.75 -2.98 3.29
CA ASN A 62 15.44 -1.83 2.72
C ASN A 62 15.64 -1.98 1.20
N ARG A 63 16.03 -3.17 0.72
CA ARG A 63 16.17 -3.42 -0.74
C ARG A 63 14.83 -3.26 -1.46
N GLN A 64 13.77 -3.86 -0.93
CA GLN A 64 12.42 -3.76 -1.49
C GLN A 64 11.91 -2.31 -1.52
N LYS A 65 12.11 -1.56 -0.44
CA LYS A 65 11.77 -0.14 -0.36
C LYS A 65 12.54 0.69 -1.40
N TRP A 66 13.83 0.47 -1.55
CA TRP A 66 14.65 1.19 -2.54
C TRP A 66 14.23 0.89 -3.98
N ILE A 67 13.76 -0.32 -4.28
CA ILE A 67 13.23 -0.66 -5.60
C ILE A 67 11.99 0.22 -5.88
N ILE A 68 11.04 0.25 -4.95
CA ILE A 68 9.82 1.05 -5.09
C ILE A 68 10.16 2.54 -5.29
N GLU A 69 10.96 3.10 -4.40
CA GLU A 69 11.36 4.51 -4.47
C GLU A 69 12.12 4.85 -5.75
N SER A 70 12.96 3.92 -6.24
CA SER A 70 13.71 4.10 -7.49
C SER A 70 12.78 4.20 -8.69
N ILE A 71 11.76 3.35 -8.76
CA ILE A 71 10.78 3.35 -9.86
C ILE A 71 9.89 4.61 -9.79
N LEU A 72 9.34 4.91 -8.61
CA LEU A 72 8.50 6.10 -8.41
C LEU A 72 9.25 7.40 -8.75
N ARG A 73 10.54 7.47 -8.46
CA ARG A 73 11.37 8.65 -8.72
C ARG A 73 11.63 8.87 -10.21
N ILE A 74 11.91 7.81 -10.97
CA ILE A 74 12.13 7.91 -12.42
C ILE A 74 10.85 8.34 -13.13
N TRP A 75 9.71 7.78 -12.72
CA TRP A 75 8.43 8.00 -13.37
C TRP A 75 7.53 9.00 -12.63
N ILE A 76 8.13 9.94 -11.91
CA ILE A 76 7.38 10.93 -11.10
C ILE A 76 6.36 11.73 -11.94
N GLN A 77 6.65 11.97 -13.20
CA GLN A 77 5.76 12.68 -14.14
C GLN A 77 4.70 11.76 -14.77
N GLN A 78 4.85 10.45 -14.63
CA GLN A 78 3.96 9.44 -15.19
C GLN A 78 3.71 8.33 -14.16
N PRO A 79 3.00 8.62 -13.08
CA PRO A 79 2.82 7.68 -11.96
C PRO A 79 2.12 6.38 -12.38
N GLN A 80 1.23 6.44 -13.37
CA GLN A 80 0.58 5.23 -13.91
C GLN A 80 1.61 4.21 -14.41
N VAL A 81 2.63 4.65 -15.15
CA VAL A 81 3.68 3.77 -15.66
C VAL A 81 4.51 3.21 -14.51
N ALA A 82 4.85 4.05 -13.51
CA ALA A 82 5.57 3.59 -12.33
C ALA A 82 4.82 2.45 -11.62
N PHE A 83 3.54 2.64 -11.35
CA PHE A 83 2.74 1.63 -10.64
C PHE A 83 2.52 0.37 -11.47
N LEU A 84 2.33 0.47 -12.78
CA LEU A 84 2.27 -0.71 -13.64
C LEU A 84 3.58 -1.52 -13.62
N ILE A 85 4.75 -0.85 -13.63
CA ILE A 85 6.03 -1.54 -13.48
C ILE A 85 6.13 -2.25 -12.13
N LEU A 86 5.70 -1.60 -11.04
CA LEU A 86 5.69 -2.20 -9.71
C LEU A 86 4.76 -3.43 -9.64
N GLU A 87 3.60 -3.39 -10.29
CA GLU A 87 2.70 -4.53 -10.40
C GLU A 87 3.37 -5.71 -11.13
N TYR A 88 4.07 -5.48 -12.24
CA TYR A 88 4.83 -6.53 -12.91
C TYR A 88 5.96 -7.09 -12.05
N LEU A 89 6.66 -6.24 -11.27
CA LEU A 89 7.68 -6.73 -10.33
C LEU A 89 7.06 -7.64 -9.25
N ILE A 90 5.83 -7.38 -8.82
CA ILE A 90 5.08 -8.25 -7.91
C ILE A 90 4.67 -9.54 -8.61
N GLU A 91 4.13 -9.47 -9.81
CA GLU A 91 3.72 -10.63 -10.59
C GLU A 91 4.88 -11.61 -10.86
N PHE A 92 6.07 -11.08 -11.14
CA PHE A 92 7.29 -11.87 -11.29
C PHE A 92 7.95 -12.31 -9.98
N GLY A 93 7.36 -11.98 -8.84
CA GLY A 93 7.90 -12.34 -7.53
C GLY A 93 9.23 -11.64 -7.18
N ILE A 94 9.55 -10.52 -7.83
CA ILE A 94 10.74 -9.70 -7.53
C ILE A 94 10.47 -8.75 -6.36
N LEU A 95 9.23 -8.25 -6.28
CA LEU A 95 8.76 -7.35 -5.24
C LEU A 95 7.65 -8.03 -4.43
N ASN A 96 7.77 -8.01 -3.10
CA ASN A 96 6.69 -8.48 -2.23
C ASN A 96 5.61 -7.39 -2.09
N PRO A 97 4.33 -7.72 -2.34
CA PRO A 97 3.22 -6.77 -2.31
C PRO A 97 3.08 -6.02 -0.99
N GLN A 98 3.48 -6.62 0.13
CA GLN A 98 3.43 -5.98 1.45
C GLN A 98 4.22 -4.66 1.49
N TYR A 99 5.37 -4.58 0.81
CA TYR A 99 6.17 -3.35 0.79
C TYR A 99 5.52 -2.24 -0.03
N LEU A 100 4.83 -2.58 -1.11
CA LEU A 100 4.06 -1.60 -1.89
C LEU A 100 2.87 -1.06 -1.08
N ILE A 101 2.15 -1.91 -0.35
CA ILE A 101 1.05 -1.50 0.52
C ILE A 101 1.56 -0.58 1.65
N ARG A 102 2.68 -0.94 2.29
CA ARG A 102 3.31 -0.08 3.31
C ARG A 102 3.72 1.28 2.73
N LYS A 103 4.24 1.32 1.50
CA LYS A 103 4.57 2.59 0.84
C LYS A 103 3.34 3.40 0.46
N ALA A 104 2.27 2.75 0.01
CA ALA A 104 1.02 3.41 -0.35
C ALA A 104 0.33 4.07 0.86
N LEU A 105 0.43 3.43 2.03
CA LEU A 105 -0.15 3.87 3.30
C LEU A 105 0.88 4.52 4.25
N ASP A 106 2.05 4.89 3.74
CA ASP A 106 3.04 5.66 4.50
C ASP A 106 2.44 7.02 4.92
N PRO A 107 2.33 7.32 6.25
CA PRO A 107 1.64 8.51 6.74
C PRO A 107 2.29 9.83 6.30
N ASP A 108 3.56 9.81 5.92
CA ASP A 108 4.26 11.00 5.45
C ASP A 108 3.91 11.35 3.99
N SER A 109 3.55 10.36 3.18
CA SER A 109 3.25 10.55 1.76
C SER A 109 1.78 10.39 1.41
N ASN A 110 1.04 9.56 2.14
CA ASN A 110 -0.39 9.24 1.90
C ASN A 110 -0.69 8.95 0.43
N LEU A 111 0.18 8.16 -0.24
CA LEU A 111 0.10 7.96 -1.70
C LEU A 111 -1.22 7.38 -2.15
N ILE A 112 -1.82 6.48 -1.37
CA ILE A 112 -3.10 5.85 -1.71
C ILE A 112 -4.26 6.85 -1.77
N ILE A 113 -4.17 7.95 -1.02
CA ILE A 113 -5.16 9.03 -0.99
C ILE A 113 -4.83 10.08 -2.04
N ASN A 114 -3.57 10.47 -2.13
CA ASN A 114 -3.13 11.60 -2.94
C ASN A 114 -2.87 11.24 -4.41
N ASN A 115 -2.88 9.95 -4.77
CA ASN A 115 -2.53 9.48 -6.11
C ASN A 115 -3.47 8.38 -6.60
N VAL A 116 -4.32 8.71 -7.56
CA VAL A 116 -5.30 7.77 -8.14
C VAL A 116 -4.62 6.53 -8.72
N SER A 117 -3.47 6.68 -9.39
CA SER A 117 -2.73 5.54 -9.96
C SER A 117 -2.22 4.58 -8.88
N CYS A 118 -1.86 5.11 -7.70
CA CYS A 118 -1.52 4.29 -6.54
C CYS A 118 -2.73 3.50 -6.06
N MET A 119 -3.87 4.15 -5.85
CA MET A 119 -5.10 3.51 -5.40
C MET A 119 -5.56 2.41 -6.36
N GLU A 120 -5.54 2.67 -7.67
CA GLU A 120 -5.88 1.69 -8.70
C GLU A 120 -4.93 0.49 -8.68
N SER A 121 -3.61 0.75 -8.56
CA SER A 121 -2.59 -0.29 -8.47
C SER A 121 -2.77 -1.18 -7.25
N ILE A 122 -2.94 -0.58 -6.07
CA ILE A 122 -3.23 -1.34 -4.84
C ILE A 122 -4.49 -2.19 -5.00
N ASN A 123 -5.54 -1.67 -5.64
CA ASN A 123 -6.76 -2.42 -5.91
C ASN A 123 -6.52 -3.65 -6.81
N ARG A 124 -5.67 -3.53 -7.85
CA ARG A 124 -5.30 -4.66 -8.73
C ARG A 124 -4.44 -5.69 -8.00
N VAL A 125 -3.41 -5.23 -7.29
CA VAL A 125 -2.52 -6.09 -6.48
C VAL A 125 -3.32 -6.88 -5.46
N LEU A 126 -4.19 -6.24 -4.70
CA LEU A 126 -5.04 -6.92 -3.72
C LEU A 126 -5.99 -7.94 -4.37
N SER A 127 -6.53 -7.64 -5.56
CA SER A 127 -7.41 -8.57 -6.27
C SER A 127 -6.65 -9.80 -6.76
N THR A 128 -5.40 -9.64 -7.19
CA THR A 128 -4.52 -10.75 -7.59
C THR A 128 -4.06 -11.56 -6.39
N CYS A 129 -3.65 -10.91 -5.31
CA CYS A 129 -3.25 -11.58 -4.07
C CYS A 129 -4.41 -12.32 -3.41
N ALA A 130 -5.64 -11.85 -3.55
CA ALA A 130 -6.83 -12.43 -2.92
C ALA A 130 -7.11 -13.90 -3.32
N VAL A 131 -6.49 -14.37 -4.39
CA VAL A 131 -6.65 -15.75 -4.90
C VAL A 131 -5.54 -16.69 -4.40
N GLY A 132 -4.47 -16.15 -3.76
CA GLY A 132 -3.31 -16.93 -3.31
C GLY A 132 -3.27 -17.22 -1.81
N GLU A 133 -2.38 -18.10 -1.39
CA GLU A 133 -2.17 -18.48 0.02
C GLU A 133 -1.75 -17.28 0.91
N SER A 134 -1.08 -16.29 0.33
CA SER A 134 -0.64 -15.06 1.03
C SER A 134 -1.74 -13.99 1.13
N SER A 135 -2.95 -14.26 0.68
CA SER A 135 -4.04 -13.26 0.62
C SER A 135 -4.40 -12.70 1.99
N LYS A 136 -4.50 -13.58 2.98
CA LYS A 136 -4.84 -13.22 4.35
C LYS A 136 -3.87 -12.19 4.94
N GLU A 137 -2.57 -12.46 4.87
CA GLU A 137 -1.54 -11.58 5.44
C GLU A 137 -1.56 -10.19 4.82
N VAL A 138 -1.75 -10.13 3.50
CA VAL A 138 -1.75 -8.88 2.73
C VAL A 138 -2.99 -8.04 3.06
N ILE A 139 -4.16 -8.68 3.20
CA ILE A 139 -5.42 -8.01 3.55
C ILE A 139 -5.41 -7.54 5.01
N LEU A 140 -4.94 -8.36 5.94
CA LEU A 140 -4.80 -7.97 7.34
C LEU A 140 -3.80 -6.80 7.50
N LEU A 141 -2.69 -6.82 6.77
CA LEU A 141 -1.75 -5.72 6.75
C LEU A 141 -2.39 -4.42 6.26
N LEU A 142 -3.19 -4.49 5.20
CA LEU A 142 -3.92 -3.32 4.69
C LEU A 142 -4.81 -2.71 5.76
N PHE A 143 -5.65 -3.51 6.41
CA PHE A 143 -6.56 -3.03 7.45
C PHE A 143 -5.82 -2.48 8.67
N ASN A 144 -4.76 -3.16 9.11
CA ASN A 144 -3.92 -2.66 10.19
C ASN A 144 -3.36 -1.26 9.89
N LEU A 145 -2.75 -1.08 8.73
CA LEU A 145 -2.16 0.20 8.34
C LEU A 145 -3.21 1.32 8.20
N ILE A 146 -4.41 1.00 7.69
CA ILE A 146 -5.48 2.00 7.61
C ILE A 146 -5.94 2.42 9.02
N VAL A 147 -6.09 1.47 9.94
CA VAL A 147 -6.50 1.76 11.32
C VAL A 147 -5.39 2.50 12.08
N GLU A 148 -4.13 2.11 11.92
CA GLU A 148 -2.99 2.84 12.48
C GLU A 148 -2.96 4.30 12.02
N ASN A 149 -3.13 4.55 10.73
CA ASN A 149 -3.17 5.90 10.16
C ASN A 149 -4.40 6.69 10.61
N LEU A 150 -5.55 6.04 10.74
CA LEU A 150 -6.76 6.66 11.28
C LEU A 150 -6.54 7.14 12.72
N ASN A 151 -5.98 6.27 13.57
CA ASN A 151 -5.68 6.61 14.97
C ASN A 151 -4.58 7.70 15.09
N TYR A 152 -3.54 7.59 14.24
CA TYR A 152 -2.47 8.59 14.18
C TYR A 152 -3.03 9.98 13.80
N THR A 153 -3.87 10.03 12.77
CA THR A 153 -4.49 11.28 12.32
C THR A 153 -5.43 11.86 13.37
N LEU A 154 -6.21 10.99 14.04
CA LEU A 154 -7.07 11.41 15.16
C LEU A 154 -6.27 12.08 16.28
N GLY A 155 -5.13 11.48 16.66
CA GLY A 155 -4.24 12.04 17.67
C GLY A 155 -3.67 13.41 17.27
N LYS A 156 -3.45 13.65 15.98
CA LYS A 156 -2.95 14.93 15.45
C LYS A 156 -4.01 16.03 15.38
N ILE A 157 -5.27 15.68 15.18
CA ILE A 157 -6.37 16.65 15.13
C ILE A 157 -6.55 17.38 16.47
N GLY A 158 -6.18 16.74 17.59
CA GLY A 158 -6.28 17.34 18.91
C GLY A 158 -7.73 17.54 19.38
N VAL A 159 -8.58 16.55 19.14
CA VAL A 159 -9.98 16.54 19.63
C VAL A 159 -9.97 16.42 21.16
N GLU A 160 -10.81 17.18 21.86
CA GLU A 160 -10.84 17.16 23.35
C GLU A 160 -11.20 15.77 23.89
N ASN A 161 -12.12 15.07 23.23
CA ASN A 161 -12.52 13.72 23.61
C ASN A 161 -12.49 12.77 22.41
N PRO A 162 -11.30 12.27 22.01
CA PRO A 162 -11.12 11.47 20.79
C PRO A 162 -11.92 10.17 20.80
N GLU A 163 -12.27 9.65 21.97
CA GLU A 163 -13.03 8.40 22.07
C GLU A 163 -14.50 8.57 21.70
N THR A 164 -15.13 9.66 22.11
CA THR A 164 -16.58 9.84 22.05
C THR A 164 -17.04 10.92 21.08
N GLU A 165 -16.19 11.88 20.78
CA GLU A 165 -16.52 13.01 19.93
C GLU A 165 -16.42 12.65 18.46
N GLU A 166 -17.45 13.01 17.68
CA GLU A 166 -17.40 12.88 16.24
C GLU A 166 -16.46 13.92 15.64
N VAL A 167 -15.47 13.49 14.85
CA VAL A 167 -14.60 14.40 14.12
C VAL A 167 -15.43 15.12 13.07
N LYS A 168 -15.55 16.44 13.18
CA LYS A 168 -16.29 17.27 12.22
C LYS A 168 -15.30 18.06 11.37
N ILE A 169 -15.55 18.09 10.07
CA ILE A 169 -14.78 18.93 9.16
C ILE A 169 -15.23 20.37 9.33
N ILE A 170 -14.27 21.27 9.51
CA ILE A 170 -14.51 22.70 9.47
C ILE A 170 -14.72 23.08 8.01
N THR A 171 -15.97 23.46 7.65
CA THR A 171 -16.34 23.81 6.27
C THR A 171 -16.55 25.31 6.08
N GLU A 172 -16.75 26.04 7.17
CA GLU A 172 -16.97 27.48 7.15
C GLU A 172 -15.75 28.18 7.75
N PHE A 173 -15.04 28.92 6.93
CA PHE A 173 -13.88 29.73 7.32
C PHE A 173 -13.82 31.00 6.46
N SER A 174 -13.32 32.09 7.06
CA SER A 174 -13.17 33.38 6.42
C SER A 174 -11.94 33.45 5.50
N GLU A 175 -11.81 34.52 4.72
CA GLU A 175 -10.58 34.76 3.94
C GLU A 175 -9.35 34.99 4.85
N GLU A 176 -9.56 35.46 6.08
CA GLU A 176 -8.49 35.64 7.06
C GLU A 176 -8.00 34.30 7.59
N ASP A 177 -8.93 33.34 7.81
CA ASP A 177 -8.63 31.99 8.28
C ASP A 177 -7.77 31.20 7.29
N LYS A 178 -7.85 31.51 5.99
CA LYS A 178 -6.99 30.88 4.95
C LYS A 178 -5.52 31.18 5.13
N ASN A 179 -5.18 32.26 5.84
CA ASN A 179 -3.80 32.62 6.16
C ASN A 179 -3.32 31.99 7.49
N ASP A 180 -4.23 31.38 8.25
CA ASP A 180 -3.89 30.65 9.47
C ASP A 180 -3.39 29.26 9.13
N THR A 181 -2.07 29.09 9.18
CA THR A 181 -1.39 27.83 8.84
C THR A 181 -1.77 26.68 9.78
N GLU A 182 -2.03 26.97 11.06
CA GLU A 182 -2.42 25.94 12.03
C GLU A 182 -3.84 25.46 11.79
N LEU A 183 -4.76 26.40 11.52
CA LEU A 183 -6.14 26.06 11.19
C LEU A 183 -6.20 25.25 9.90
N MET A 184 -5.49 25.66 8.85
CA MET A 184 -5.45 24.92 7.58
C MET A 184 -4.88 23.52 7.75
N ALA A 185 -3.79 23.36 8.49
CA ALA A 185 -3.22 22.04 8.79
C ALA A 185 -4.21 21.15 9.57
N LYS A 186 -5.00 21.73 10.49
CA LYS A 186 -6.05 20.99 11.20
C LYS A 186 -7.17 20.55 10.28
N ILE A 187 -7.59 21.39 9.34
CA ILE A 187 -8.60 21.08 8.34
C ILE A 187 -8.10 19.93 7.45
N ASP A 188 -6.85 19.98 6.97
CA ASP A 188 -6.24 18.93 6.16
C ASP A 188 -6.21 17.59 6.90
N LEU A 189 -5.89 17.59 8.19
CA LEU A 189 -5.93 16.38 9.03
C LEU A 189 -7.36 15.85 9.21
N GLN A 190 -8.37 16.70 9.33
CA GLN A 190 -9.77 16.29 9.41
C GLN A 190 -10.21 15.62 8.10
N TRP A 191 -9.85 16.21 6.95
CA TRP A 191 -10.10 15.59 5.64
C TRP A 191 -9.38 14.24 5.52
N LEU A 192 -8.12 14.17 5.89
CA LEU A 192 -7.34 12.93 5.86
C LEU A 192 -7.97 11.82 6.73
N PHE A 193 -8.49 12.17 7.90
CA PHE A 193 -9.22 11.24 8.76
C PHE A 193 -10.47 10.66 8.05
N TYR A 194 -11.23 11.50 7.37
CA TYR A 194 -12.41 11.05 6.61
C TYR A 194 -12.02 10.18 5.40
N GLU A 195 -10.92 10.49 4.74
CA GLU A 195 -10.41 9.65 3.64
C GLU A 195 -10.02 8.27 4.14
N TYR A 196 -9.30 8.15 5.26
CA TYR A 196 -9.00 6.85 5.86
C TYR A 196 -10.24 6.09 6.30
N ARG A 197 -11.22 6.78 6.88
CA ARG A 197 -12.53 6.19 7.19
C ARG A 197 -13.24 5.68 5.92
N GLY A 198 -13.17 6.43 4.84
CA GLY A 198 -13.69 6.07 3.53
C GLY A 198 -13.00 4.83 2.95
N LEU A 199 -11.67 4.80 2.97
CA LEU A 199 -10.86 3.65 2.55
C LEU A 199 -11.23 2.39 3.33
N LEU A 200 -11.32 2.49 4.65
CA LEU A 200 -11.68 1.37 5.51
C LEU A 200 -13.02 0.76 5.10
N LYS A 201 -14.05 1.59 4.93
CA LYS A 201 -15.39 1.14 4.50
C LYS A 201 -15.38 0.56 3.08
N THR A 202 -14.58 1.11 2.18
CA THR A 202 -14.47 0.65 0.79
C THR A 202 -13.84 -0.73 0.73
N TYR A 203 -12.74 -0.95 1.44
CA TYR A 203 -12.07 -2.25 1.46
C TYR A 203 -12.85 -3.31 2.23
N LEU A 204 -13.57 -2.94 3.29
CA LEU A 204 -14.51 -3.85 3.94
C LEU A 204 -15.55 -4.39 2.97
N ARG A 205 -16.19 -3.52 2.18
CA ARG A 205 -17.16 -3.95 1.16
C ARG A 205 -16.52 -4.80 0.07
N LYS A 206 -15.31 -4.46 -0.37
CA LYS A 206 -14.60 -5.20 -1.42
C LYS A 206 -14.27 -6.62 -0.99
N PHE A 207 -13.86 -6.83 0.26
CA PHE A 207 -13.38 -8.12 0.77
C PHE A 207 -14.38 -8.85 1.67
N ASN A 208 -15.65 -8.48 1.62
CA ASN A 208 -16.67 -9.04 2.49
C ASN A 208 -16.79 -10.59 2.38
N LEU A 209 -16.67 -11.13 1.16
CA LEU A 209 -16.75 -12.59 0.92
C LEU A 209 -15.51 -13.35 1.42
N GLN A 210 -14.44 -12.64 1.74
CA GLN A 210 -13.16 -13.19 2.19
C GLN A 210 -13.01 -13.10 3.72
N HIS A 211 -14.04 -12.59 4.41
CA HIS A 211 -14.04 -12.43 5.86
C HIS A 211 -14.21 -13.74 6.62
N SER A 212 -14.82 -14.76 6.02
CA SER A 212 -15.21 -15.98 6.72
C SER A 212 -14.04 -16.70 7.40
N ASP A 213 -12.85 -16.66 6.77
CA ASP A 213 -11.69 -17.44 7.23
C ASP A 213 -10.81 -16.69 8.26
N TYR A 214 -10.98 -15.37 8.39
CA TYR A 214 -10.17 -14.52 9.29
C TYR A 214 -10.96 -13.34 9.89
N SER A 215 -12.30 -13.53 10.02
CA SER A 215 -13.18 -12.48 10.56
C SER A 215 -12.79 -12.03 11.96
N LYS A 216 -12.30 -12.95 12.78
CA LYS A 216 -11.88 -12.64 14.15
C LYS A 216 -10.66 -11.71 14.17
N GLU A 217 -9.66 -11.98 13.34
CA GLU A 217 -8.46 -11.14 13.26
C GLU A 217 -8.79 -9.73 12.74
N ILE A 218 -9.77 -9.63 11.83
CA ILE A 218 -10.27 -8.33 11.37
C ILE A 218 -11.03 -7.61 12.48
N GLU A 219 -11.87 -8.32 13.24
CA GLU A 219 -12.56 -7.75 14.42
C GLU A 219 -11.55 -7.24 15.44
N ASP A 220 -10.49 -8.00 15.75
CA ASP A 220 -9.43 -7.60 16.67
C ASP A 220 -8.70 -6.32 16.19
N ILE A 221 -8.46 -6.18 14.88
CA ILE A 221 -7.90 -4.96 14.30
C ILE A 221 -8.84 -3.77 14.54
N PHE A 222 -10.14 -3.95 14.31
CA PHE A 222 -11.11 -2.86 14.47
C PHE A 222 -11.42 -2.53 15.94
N GLU A 223 -11.19 -3.48 16.85
CA GLU A 223 -11.23 -3.19 18.29
C GLU A 223 -10.18 -2.14 18.69
N SER A 224 -9.08 -2.01 17.94
CA SER A 224 -8.04 -1.02 18.16
C SER A 224 -8.39 0.39 17.67
N ILE A 225 -9.53 0.58 16.98
CA ILE A 225 -10.00 1.92 16.57
C ILE A 225 -10.35 2.74 17.80
N GLN A 226 -9.63 3.85 18.01
CA GLN A 226 -9.80 4.71 19.18
C GLN A 226 -11.10 5.51 19.14
N ASN A 227 -11.51 5.97 17.95
CA ASN A 227 -12.73 6.76 17.81
C ASN A 227 -13.97 5.87 17.84
N LYS A 228 -14.75 5.95 18.93
CA LYS A 228 -15.93 5.13 19.15
C LYS A 228 -17.04 5.27 18.10
N PRO A 229 -17.36 6.48 17.59
CA PRO A 229 -18.28 6.64 16.48
C PRO A 229 -17.86 5.87 15.22
N VAL A 230 -16.58 5.97 14.82
CA VAL A 230 -16.04 5.25 13.67
C VAL A 230 -16.06 3.74 13.90
N LYS A 231 -15.64 3.28 15.10
CA LYS A 231 -15.69 1.88 15.48
C LYS A 231 -17.11 1.33 15.38
N SER A 232 -18.09 2.03 15.91
CA SER A 232 -19.51 1.62 15.87
C SER A 232 -20.02 1.52 14.42
N ASP A 233 -19.67 2.45 13.57
CA ASP A 233 -20.01 2.44 12.13
C ASP A 233 -19.42 1.24 11.40
N VAL A 234 -18.13 0.94 11.67
CA VAL A 234 -17.42 -0.19 11.06
C VAL A 234 -18.02 -1.51 11.51
N MET A 235 -18.26 -1.69 12.81
CA MET A 235 -18.87 -2.89 13.37
C MET A 235 -20.31 -3.11 12.86
N ARG A 236 -21.07 -2.03 12.66
CA ARG A 236 -22.39 -2.11 12.02
C ARG A 236 -22.26 -2.58 10.57
N LEU A 237 -21.33 -2.02 9.80
CA LEU A 237 -21.10 -2.41 8.42
C LEU A 237 -20.70 -3.88 8.28
N ILE A 238 -19.84 -4.40 9.16
CA ILE A 238 -19.51 -5.83 9.21
C ILE A 238 -20.76 -6.68 9.37
N LYS A 239 -21.62 -6.33 10.33
CA LYS A 239 -22.88 -7.05 10.55
C LYS A 239 -23.79 -7.03 9.33
N GLU A 240 -23.90 -5.87 8.64
CA GLU A 240 -24.69 -5.74 7.41
C GLU A 240 -24.13 -6.57 6.24
N LEU A 241 -22.83 -6.78 6.19
CA LEU A 241 -22.14 -7.55 5.14
C LEU A 241 -22.12 -9.07 5.41
N THR A 242 -22.38 -9.51 6.65
CA THR A 242 -22.35 -10.92 7.06
C THR A 242 -23.73 -11.59 6.90
N TYR A 243 -24.78 -10.83 6.57
CA TYR A 243 -26.13 -11.31 6.25
C TYR A 243 -26.35 -11.33 4.73
#